data_d1362aca111f73db42cf951b9116cd55
#
_entry.id   d1362aca111f73db42cf951b9116cd55
#
_cell.length_a   1.000
_cell.length_b   1.000
_cell.length_c   1.000
_cell.angle_alpha   90.00
_cell.angle_beta   90.00
_cell.angle_gamma   90.00
#
_symmetry.space_group_name_H-M   'P 1'
#
loop_
_entity.id
_entity.type
_entity.pdbx_description
1 polymer ?
#
loop_
_entity_poly.entity_id
_entity_poly.type
_entity_poly.pdbx_seq_one_letter_code
_entity_poly.pdbx_strand_id
1 'polypeptide(L)'
;MNRRSALKNLSLVLGTSALPSWAYQWNQHSFAASQGPNTELLGAVVNAIIPETDSPGAKTIGAHLYIERMVKDCMSKEDQQAFQNGLQKLASAAMKNYQKAFPMLSSQEQISLLTNLQNSTLPEENQFFKRLKGLTVASYTSSEYFLTQHRNYTMAPGFYHGCVPVQ
;
A
#
# COMPACT_ATOMS: atom_id res chain seq x y z
N MET A 1 -4.31 -40.69 -29.44
CA MET A 1 -4.39 -39.95 -28.13
C MET A 1 -3.78 -40.83 -27.06
N ASN A 2 -2.72 -40.37 -26.42
CA ASN A 2 -2.05 -41.15 -25.36
C ASN A 2 -2.87 -41.08 -24.05
N ARG A 3 -3.02 -42.24 -23.36
CA ARG A 3 -3.74 -42.34 -22.08
C ARG A 3 -3.30 -41.30 -21.05
N ARG A 4 -2.01 -40.95 -21.04
CA ARG A 4 -1.46 -39.87 -20.19
C ARG A 4 -2.02 -38.47 -20.52
N SER A 5 -2.23 -38.17 -21.80
CA SER A 5 -2.82 -36.87 -22.21
C SER A 5 -4.29 -36.77 -21.84
N ALA A 6 -5.03 -37.85 -21.94
CA ALA A 6 -6.42 -37.91 -21.54
C ALA A 6 -6.60 -37.71 -20.03
N LEU A 7 -5.73 -38.34 -19.24
CA LEU A 7 -5.74 -38.18 -17.78
C LEU A 7 -5.35 -36.74 -17.33
N LYS A 8 -4.37 -36.13 -18.00
CA LYS A 8 -3.99 -34.72 -17.71
C LYS A 8 -5.11 -33.76 -18.06
N ASN A 9 -5.78 -33.97 -19.20
CA ASN A 9 -6.90 -33.11 -19.59
C ASN A 9 -8.12 -33.30 -18.68
N LEU A 10 -8.38 -34.54 -18.25
CA LEU A 10 -9.48 -34.87 -17.32
C LEU A 10 -9.23 -34.26 -15.93
N SER A 11 -8.01 -34.32 -15.41
CA SER A 11 -7.67 -33.72 -14.13
C SER A 11 -7.74 -32.18 -14.16
N LEU A 12 -7.45 -31.56 -15.30
CA LEU A 12 -7.56 -30.11 -15.48
C LEU A 12 -9.04 -29.67 -15.50
N VAL A 13 -9.91 -30.41 -16.17
CA VAL A 13 -11.35 -30.11 -16.25
C VAL A 13 -12.05 -30.37 -14.91
N LEU A 14 -11.76 -31.50 -14.26
CA LEU A 14 -12.37 -31.84 -12.96
C LEU A 14 -11.81 -30.97 -11.82
N GLY A 15 -10.54 -30.59 -11.87
CA GLY A 15 -9.92 -29.70 -10.88
C GLY A 15 -10.51 -28.30 -10.88
N THR A 16 -10.88 -27.78 -12.05
CA THR A 16 -11.47 -26.44 -12.16
C THR A 16 -12.94 -26.39 -11.79
N SER A 17 -13.70 -27.45 -12.04
CA SER A 17 -15.14 -27.51 -11.73
C SER A 17 -15.44 -27.78 -10.25
N ALA A 18 -14.45 -28.27 -9.49
CA ALA A 18 -14.63 -28.59 -8.06
C ALA A 18 -14.23 -27.42 -7.13
N LEU A 19 -13.68 -26.32 -7.67
CA LEU A 19 -13.36 -25.16 -6.83
C LEU A 19 -14.63 -24.39 -6.50
N PRO A 20 -14.92 -24.13 -5.22
CA PRO A 20 -16.06 -23.32 -4.83
C PRO A 20 -15.91 -21.90 -5.42
N SER A 21 -17.05 -21.28 -5.78
CA SER A 21 -17.05 -19.96 -6.44
C SER A 21 -16.25 -18.86 -5.72
N TRP A 22 -16.13 -18.95 -4.40
CA TRP A 22 -15.31 -18.03 -3.63
C TRP A 22 -13.80 -18.16 -3.92
N ALA A 23 -13.33 -19.36 -4.33
CA ALA A 23 -11.92 -19.59 -4.66
C ALA A 23 -11.52 -18.90 -5.98
N TYR A 24 -12.46 -18.75 -6.91
CA TYR A 24 -12.24 -17.96 -8.14
C TYR A 24 -12.16 -16.47 -7.87
N GLN A 25 -12.92 -15.99 -6.90
CA GLN A 25 -12.88 -14.58 -6.51
C GLN A 25 -11.59 -14.23 -5.74
N TRP A 26 -10.94 -15.22 -5.13
CA TRP A 26 -9.73 -14.98 -4.33
C TRP A 26 -8.50 -14.71 -5.18
N ASN A 27 -8.48 -15.14 -6.45
CA ASN A 27 -7.24 -15.19 -7.23
C ASN A 27 -6.96 -13.97 -8.10
N GLN A 28 -7.88 -13.06 -8.36
CA GLN A 28 -7.61 -11.91 -9.24
C GLN A 28 -8.21 -10.57 -8.78
N HIS A 29 -9.31 -10.58 -8.04
CA HIS A 29 -10.01 -9.34 -7.68
C HIS A 29 -9.65 -8.77 -6.31
N SER A 30 -9.10 -9.57 -5.41
CA SER A 30 -8.68 -9.09 -4.09
C SER A 30 -7.35 -8.31 -4.11
N PHE A 31 -6.56 -8.51 -5.16
CA PHE A 31 -5.31 -7.77 -5.39
C PHE A 31 -5.34 -6.83 -6.60
N ALA A 32 -6.30 -6.98 -7.51
CA ALA A 32 -6.58 -5.97 -8.52
C ALA A 32 -7.13 -4.75 -7.79
N ALA A 33 -6.19 -3.91 -7.38
CA ALA A 33 -6.43 -2.66 -6.70
C ALA A 33 -7.59 -1.92 -7.35
N SER A 34 -8.44 -1.35 -6.53
CA SER A 34 -9.29 -0.25 -6.95
C SER A 34 -8.39 0.82 -7.59
N GLN A 35 -8.25 0.78 -8.91
CA GLN A 35 -7.56 1.84 -9.67
C GLN A 35 -8.51 3.04 -9.73
N GLY A 36 -8.78 3.62 -8.57
CA GLY A 36 -9.53 4.86 -8.45
C GLY A 36 -8.59 6.08 -8.52
N PRO A 37 -9.12 7.27 -8.80
CA PRO A 37 -8.33 8.51 -8.80
C PRO A 37 -7.61 8.76 -7.46
N ASN A 38 -8.12 8.20 -6.39
CA ASN A 38 -7.48 8.26 -5.06
C ASN A 38 -6.24 7.38 -4.96
N THR A 39 -6.18 6.25 -5.67
CA THR A 39 -5.03 5.33 -5.66
C THR A 39 -3.80 5.98 -6.28
N GLU A 40 -3.96 6.70 -7.39
CA GLU A 40 -2.86 7.41 -8.03
C GLU A 40 -2.35 8.56 -7.16
N LEU A 41 -3.26 9.36 -6.61
CA LEU A 41 -2.92 10.42 -5.66
C LEU A 41 -2.17 9.85 -4.46
N LEU A 42 -2.71 8.81 -3.84
CA LEU A 42 -2.10 8.17 -2.68
C LEU A 42 -0.72 7.57 -3.02
N GLY A 43 -0.59 6.97 -4.22
CA GLY A 43 0.69 6.47 -4.73
C GLY A 43 1.75 7.56 -4.86
N ALA A 44 1.37 8.75 -5.35
CA ALA A 44 2.27 9.91 -5.42
C ALA A 44 2.65 10.44 -4.04
N VAL A 45 1.69 10.47 -3.12
CA VAL A 45 1.92 10.95 -1.73
C VAL A 45 2.87 10.03 -0.97
N VAL A 46 2.66 8.71 -1.01
CA VAL A 46 3.57 7.76 -0.32
C VAL A 46 4.97 7.80 -0.94
N ASN A 47 5.07 8.01 -2.25
CA ASN A 47 6.36 8.19 -2.92
C ASN A 47 7.06 9.48 -2.51
N ALA A 48 6.33 10.56 -2.23
CA ALA A 48 6.91 11.80 -1.73
C ALA A 48 7.40 11.66 -0.27
N ILE A 49 6.80 10.75 0.53
CA ILE A 49 7.19 10.48 1.93
C ILE A 49 8.43 9.58 1.98
N ILE A 50 8.47 8.50 1.19
CA ILE A 50 9.61 7.58 1.07
C ILE A 50 9.88 7.42 -0.43
N PRO A 51 10.73 8.27 -1.01
CA PRO A 51 11.06 8.23 -2.42
C PRO A 51 11.93 7.02 -2.76
N GLU A 52 11.93 6.67 -4.03
CA GLU A 52 12.84 5.69 -4.59
C GLU A 52 14.24 6.28 -4.69
N THR A 53 15.23 5.53 -4.20
CA THR A 53 16.66 5.87 -4.23
C THR A 53 17.44 4.62 -4.65
N ASP A 54 18.52 4.28 -3.99
CA ASP A 54 19.20 2.97 -4.13
C ASP A 54 18.36 1.81 -3.56
N SER A 55 17.31 2.16 -2.80
CA SER A 55 16.30 1.26 -2.27
C SER A 55 14.92 1.54 -2.87
N PRO A 56 14.04 0.52 -2.99
CA PRO A 56 12.70 0.71 -3.51
C PRO A 56 11.91 1.69 -2.65
N GLY A 57 11.19 2.63 -3.30
CA GLY A 57 10.32 3.59 -2.63
C GLY A 57 9.03 2.98 -2.11
N ALA A 58 8.28 3.75 -1.29
CA ALA A 58 7.01 3.28 -0.72
C ALA A 58 5.97 2.93 -1.80
N LYS A 59 5.96 3.63 -2.93
CA LYS A 59 5.05 3.30 -4.05
C LYS A 59 5.39 1.94 -4.66
N THR A 60 6.67 1.67 -4.88
CA THR A 60 7.19 0.43 -5.50
C THR A 60 6.87 -0.80 -4.66
N ILE A 61 6.95 -0.70 -3.33
CA ILE A 61 6.55 -1.78 -2.41
C ILE A 61 5.02 -1.91 -2.23
N GLY A 62 4.22 -1.05 -2.86
CA GLY A 62 2.76 -1.11 -2.77
C GLY A 62 2.16 -0.50 -1.50
N ALA A 63 2.84 0.43 -0.82
CA ALA A 63 2.35 1.04 0.41
C ALA A 63 0.98 1.72 0.25
N HIS A 64 0.70 2.32 -0.90
CA HIS A 64 -0.60 2.92 -1.21
C HIS A 64 -1.75 1.89 -1.19
N LEU A 65 -1.53 0.67 -1.67
CA LEU A 65 -2.51 -0.41 -1.65
C LEU A 65 -2.76 -0.91 -0.22
N TYR A 66 -1.69 -1.01 0.57
CA TYR A 66 -1.80 -1.34 1.98
C TYR A 66 -2.63 -0.31 2.74
N ILE A 67 -2.36 0.99 2.54
CA ILE A 67 -3.08 2.08 3.20
C ILE A 67 -4.56 2.06 2.82
N GLU A 68 -4.90 1.91 1.53
CA GLU A 68 -6.30 1.82 1.09
C GLU A 68 -7.05 0.69 1.80
N ARG A 69 -6.41 -0.47 1.91
CA ARG A 69 -6.99 -1.62 2.61
C ARG A 69 -7.16 -1.36 4.10
N MET A 70 -6.12 -0.82 4.76
CA MET A 70 -6.17 -0.48 6.19
C MET A 70 -7.26 0.55 6.50
N VAL A 71 -7.39 1.57 5.66
CA VAL A 71 -8.47 2.58 5.81
C VAL A 71 -9.84 1.93 5.63
N LYS A 72 -10.01 1.08 4.62
CA LYS A 72 -11.29 0.45 4.30
C LYS A 72 -11.73 -0.58 5.36
N ASP A 73 -10.80 -1.44 5.79
CA ASP A 73 -11.13 -2.64 6.55
C ASP A 73 -10.96 -2.45 8.06
N CYS A 74 -10.07 -1.55 8.49
CA CYS A 74 -9.67 -1.39 9.89
C CYS A 74 -10.11 -0.07 10.54
N MET A 75 -10.63 0.90 9.78
CA MET A 75 -11.04 2.18 10.33
C MET A 75 -12.57 2.29 10.47
N SER A 76 -13.01 3.11 11.44
CA SER A 76 -14.42 3.49 11.56
C SER A 76 -14.89 4.26 10.32
N LYS A 77 -16.19 4.33 10.08
CA LYS A 77 -16.74 5.08 8.93
C LYS A 77 -16.39 6.57 9.00
N GLU A 78 -16.39 7.13 10.19
CA GLU A 78 -16.02 8.51 10.47
C GLU A 78 -14.55 8.77 10.12
N ASP A 79 -13.65 7.86 10.53
CA ASP A 79 -12.22 7.94 10.24
C ASP A 79 -11.93 7.76 8.74
N GLN A 80 -12.65 6.86 8.07
CA GLN A 80 -12.56 6.68 6.62
C GLN A 80 -12.92 7.98 5.89
N GLN A 81 -14.00 8.63 6.31
CA GLN A 81 -14.47 9.87 5.72
C GLN A 81 -13.49 11.01 6.01
N ALA A 82 -12.98 11.11 7.25
CA ALA A 82 -11.95 12.08 7.61
C ALA A 82 -10.68 11.91 6.77
N PHE A 83 -10.25 10.66 6.54
CA PHE A 83 -9.09 10.36 5.71
C PHE A 83 -9.33 10.76 4.24
N GLN A 84 -10.48 10.45 3.68
CA GLN A 84 -10.85 10.85 2.30
C GLN A 84 -10.94 12.37 2.16
N ASN A 85 -11.52 13.07 3.14
CA ASN A 85 -11.57 14.53 3.16
C ASN A 85 -10.17 15.13 3.19
N GLY A 86 -9.24 14.52 3.96
CA GLY A 86 -7.84 14.94 3.99
C GLY A 86 -7.14 14.80 2.64
N LEU A 87 -7.38 13.69 1.92
CA LEU A 87 -6.87 13.51 0.55
C LEU A 87 -7.44 14.53 -0.43
N GLN A 88 -8.74 14.82 -0.33
CA GLN A 88 -9.39 15.84 -1.18
C GLN A 88 -8.86 17.25 -0.89
N LYS A 89 -8.64 17.59 0.39
CA LYS A 89 -8.02 18.88 0.78
C LYS A 89 -6.62 19.00 0.18
N LEU A 90 -5.81 17.93 0.23
CA LEU A 90 -4.47 17.90 -0.37
C LEU A 90 -4.54 18.10 -1.90
N ALA A 91 -5.42 17.39 -2.59
CA ALA A 91 -5.64 17.55 -4.02
C ALA A 91 -6.07 18.99 -4.39
N SER A 92 -7.00 19.55 -3.62
CA SER A 92 -7.46 20.92 -3.81
C SER A 92 -6.36 21.95 -3.55
N ALA A 93 -5.52 21.73 -2.55
CA ALA A 93 -4.37 22.59 -2.27
C ALA A 93 -3.33 22.55 -3.41
N ALA A 94 -3.10 21.38 -4.01
CA ALA A 94 -2.23 21.26 -5.19
C ALA A 94 -2.78 22.08 -6.38
N MET A 95 -4.06 21.94 -6.67
CA MET A 95 -4.71 22.70 -7.74
C MET A 95 -4.72 24.21 -7.46
N LYS A 96 -4.97 24.61 -6.22
CA LYS A 96 -5.02 26.02 -5.82
C LYS A 96 -3.65 26.71 -5.92
N ASN A 97 -2.59 26.04 -5.46
CA ASN A 97 -1.26 26.65 -5.34
C ASN A 97 -0.44 26.54 -6.64
N TYR A 98 -0.61 25.44 -7.38
CA TYR A 98 0.24 25.11 -8.53
C TYR A 98 -0.54 24.89 -9.83
N GLN A 99 -1.87 24.89 -9.79
CA GLN A 99 -2.76 24.65 -10.95
C GLN A 99 -2.48 23.30 -11.63
N LYS A 100 -1.96 22.34 -10.87
CA LYS A 100 -1.61 21.00 -11.34
C LYS A 100 -2.12 19.95 -10.33
N ALA A 101 -2.39 18.74 -10.82
CA ALA A 101 -2.70 17.62 -9.95
C ALA A 101 -1.43 17.23 -9.14
N PHE A 102 -1.61 16.81 -7.90
CA PHE A 102 -0.50 16.45 -7.00
C PHE A 102 0.52 15.47 -7.63
N PRO A 103 0.14 14.41 -8.37
CA PRO A 103 1.09 13.53 -9.03
C PRO A 103 1.96 14.20 -10.11
N MET A 104 1.50 15.33 -10.66
CA MET A 104 2.20 16.08 -11.71
C MET A 104 3.12 17.17 -11.16
N LEU A 105 3.18 17.34 -9.85
CA LEU A 105 4.05 18.29 -9.18
C LEU A 105 5.49 17.78 -9.13
N SER A 106 6.44 18.69 -9.12
CA SER A 106 7.84 18.36 -8.83
C SER A 106 7.99 17.86 -7.38
N SER A 107 9.04 17.08 -7.11
CA SER A 107 9.32 16.55 -5.78
C SER A 107 9.40 17.65 -4.71
N GLN A 108 9.95 18.80 -5.05
CA GLN A 108 10.04 19.97 -4.15
C GLN A 108 8.65 20.52 -3.78
N GLU A 109 7.78 20.68 -4.78
CA GLU A 109 6.42 21.18 -4.58
C GLU A 109 5.57 20.18 -3.75
N GLN A 110 5.73 18.88 -4.02
CA GLN A 110 5.08 17.83 -3.23
C GLN A 110 5.50 17.88 -1.76
N ILE A 111 6.81 17.96 -1.50
CA ILE A 111 7.36 18.06 -0.14
C ILE A 111 6.87 19.35 0.54
N SER A 112 6.85 20.47 -0.16
CA SER A 112 6.36 21.74 0.40
C SER A 112 4.90 21.64 0.85
N LEU A 113 4.03 21.02 0.04
CA LEU A 113 2.63 20.80 0.42
C LEU A 113 2.49 19.88 1.63
N LEU A 114 3.25 18.80 1.68
CA LEU A 114 3.22 17.87 2.82
C LEU A 114 3.77 18.51 4.10
N THR A 115 4.80 19.35 3.98
CA THR A 115 5.35 20.11 5.11
C THR A 115 4.35 21.13 5.63
N ASN A 116 3.60 21.78 4.75
CA ASN A 116 2.52 22.70 5.15
C ASN A 116 1.42 21.96 5.91
N LEU A 117 1.02 20.76 5.50
CA LEU A 117 0.07 19.93 6.24
C LEU A 117 0.62 19.51 7.61
N GLN A 118 1.90 19.17 7.69
CA GLN A 118 2.56 18.81 8.95
C GLN A 118 2.56 19.97 9.95
N ASN A 119 2.77 21.19 9.47
CA ASN A 119 2.87 22.41 10.27
C ASN A 119 1.53 23.15 10.37
N SER A 120 0.44 22.57 9.84
CA SER A 120 -0.88 23.20 9.91
C SER A 120 -1.34 23.38 11.36
N THR A 121 -1.91 24.53 11.63
CA THR A 121 -2.57 24.83 12.93
C THR A 121 -3.92 24.14 13.06
N LEU A 122 -4.48 23.62 11.97
CA LEU A 122 -5.74 22.90 11.96
C LEU A 122 -5.50 21.44 12.45
N PRO A 123 -6.13 21.02 13.54
CA PRO A 123 -5.90 19.70 14.12
C PRO A 123 -6.25 18.56 13.17
N GLU A 124 -7.26 18.74 12.33
CA GLU A 124 -7.69 17.75 11.34
C GLU A 124 -6.59 17.45 10.31
N GLU A 125 -5.95 18.49 9.76
CA GLU A 125 -4.89 18.37 8.76
C GLU A 125 -3.65 17.70 9.34
N ASN A 126 -3.28 18.12 10.55
CA ASN A 126 -2.14 17.54 11.26
C ASN A 126 -2.37 16.07 11.62
N GLN A 127 -3.59 15.70 12.08
CA GLN A 127 -3.97 14.32 12.35
C GLN A 127 -3.98 13.48 11.08
N PHE A 128 -4.53 14.01 9.98
CA PHE A 128 -4.51 13.33 8.67
C PHE A 128 -3.07 13.03 8.25
N PHE A 129 -2.18 14.04 8.27
CA PHE A 129 -0.79 13.85 7.89
C PHE A 129 -0.05 12.85 8.78
N LYS A 130 -0.24 12.91 10.11
CA LYS A 130 0.35 11.95 11.06
C LYS A 130 -0.12 10.52 10.78
N ARG A 131 -1.42 10.34 10.52
CA ARG A 131 -2.01 9.03 10.20
C ARG A 131 -1.46 8.50 8.88
N LEU A 132 -1.44 9.32 7.84
CA LEU A 132 -0.90 8.97 6.53
C LEU A 132 0.58 8.58 6.59
N LYS A 133 1.40 9.39 7.25
CA LYS A 133 2.82 9.12 7.46
C LYS A 133 3.02 7.83 8.26
N GLY A 134 2.27 7.65 9.35
CA GLY A 134 2.34 6.45 10.18
C GLY A 134 2.02 5.18 9.40
N LEU A 135 0.96 5.18 8.60
CA LEU A 135 0.59 4.04 7.75
C LEU A 135 1.63 3.78 6.66
N THR A 136 2.21 4.83 6.06
CA THR A 136 3.27 4.70 5.06
C THR A 136 4.51 4.03 5.66
N VAL A 137 4.96 4.49 6.83
CA VAL A 137 6.11 3.91 7.54
C VAL A 137 5.81 2.48 7.99
N ALA A 138 4.63 2.21 8.54
CA ALA A 138 4.22 0.87 8.95
C ALA A 138 4.22 -0.11 7.77
N SER A 139 3.66 0.30 6.63
CA SER A 139 3.68 -0.51 5.41
C SER A 139 5.11 -0.79 4.93
N TYR A 140 5.97 0.23 4.93
CA TYR A 140 7.35 0.09 4.49
C TYR A 140 8.14 -0.86 5.40
N THR A 141 8.05 -0.68 6.71
CA THR A 141 8.80 -1.50 7.70
C THR A 141 8.28 -2.93 7.82
N SER A 142 7.04 -3.20 7.43
CA SER A 142 6.47 -4.55 7.36
C SER A 142 6.59 -5.19 5.98
N SER A 143 7.18 -4.52 4.99
CA SER A 143 7.37 -5.07 3.66
C SER A 143 8.40 -6.19 3.66
N GLU A 144 8.24 -7.13 2.72
CA GLU A 144 9.20 -8.21 2.49
C GLU A 144 10.62 -7.65 2.29
N TYR A 145 10.74 -6.61 1.48
CA TYR A 145 12.03 -5.94 1.25
C TYR A 145 12.70 -5.52 2.55
N PHE A 146 12.01 -4.74 3.39
CA PHE A 146 12.59 -4.22 4.64
C PHE A 146 12.92 -5.35 5.61
N LEU A 147 12.02 -6.32 5.77
CA LEU A 147 12.21 -7.44 6.69
C LEU A 147 13.39 -8.32 6.28
N THR A 148 13.53 -8.63 4.99
CA THR A 148 14.62 -9.52 4.51
C THR A 148 15.95 -8.79 4.44
N GLN A 149 15.99 -7.54 3.98
CA GLN A 149 17.25 -6.82 3.76
C GLN A 149 17.79 -6.14 5.03
N HIS A 150 16.91 -5.71 5.95
CA HIS A 150 17.33 -4.94 7.13
C HIS A 150 17.11 -5.65 8.45
N ARG A 151 16.26 -6.69 8.49
CA ARG A 151 15.91 -7.42 9.71
C ARG A 151 16.34 -8.88 9.70
N ASN A 152 16.97 -9.34 8.62
CA ASN A 152 17.36 -10.74 8.43
C ASN A 152 16.20 -11.73 8.71
N TYR A 153 14.96 -11.29 8.40
CA TYR A 153 13.77 -12.07 8.66
C TYR A 153 13.68 -13.26 7.71
N THR A 154 13.47 -14.44 8.28
CA THR A 154 13.17 -15.67 7.54
C THR A 154 11.85 -16.22 8.02
N MET A 155 10.87 -16.35 7.11
CA MET A 155 9.49 -16.74 7.46
C MET A 155 9.39 -18.12 8.11
N ALA A 156 10.26 -19.07 7.73
CA ALA A 156 10.33 -20.41 8.31
C ALA A 156 11.79 -20.81 8.48
N PRO A 157 12.46 -20.40 9.56
CA PRO A 157 13.91 -20.60 9.74
C PRO A 157 14.30 -22.07 9.89
N GLY A 158 13.36 -22.98 10.15
CA GLY A 158 13.62 -24.41 10.30
C GLY A 158 14.35 -24.81 11.60
N PHE A 159 14.76 -23.84 12.42
CA PHE A 159 15.46 -24.04 13.69
C PHE A 159 15.08 -22.94 14.69
N TYR A 160 15.25 -23.24 15.96
CA TYR A 160 15.00 -22.31 17.06
C TYR A 160 16.29 -22.06 17.86
N HIS A 161 16.69 -20.81 17.94
CA HIS A 161 17.77 -20.35 18.82
C HIS A 161 17.16 -19.62 20.02
N GLY A 162 16.99 -20.33 21.13
CA GLY A 162 16.35 -19.80 22.34
C GLY A 162 17.18 -18.76 23.11
N CYS A 163 18.51 -18.79 22.94
CA CYS A 163 19.42 -17.87 23.62
C CYS A 163 20.35 -17.26 22.58
N VAL A 164 20.12 -16.00 22.24
CA VAL A 164 20.99 -15.22 21.35
C VAL A 164 21.56 -14.06 22.15
N PRO A 165 22.89 -13.79 22.08
CA PRO A 165 23.47 -12.58 22.68
C PRO A 165 22.81 -11.34 22.09
N VAL A 166 22.41 -10.41 22.95
CA VAL A 166 21.91 -9.09 22.52
C VAL A 166 23.11 -8.28 22.05
N GLN A 167 23.10 -7.86 20.80
CA GLN A 167 24.09 -6.94 20.23
C GLN A 167 23.70 -5.49 20.47
#